data_da599e06ac467e5a7e60ca10b4689f0d
#
_entry.id   da599e06ac467e5a7e60ca10b4689f0d
#
_cell.length_a   1.000
_cell.length_b   1.000
_cell.length_c   1.000
_cell.angle_alpha   90.00
_cell.angle_beta   90.00
_cell.angle_gamma   90.00
#
_symmetry.space_group_name_H-M   'P 1'
#
loop_
_entity.id
_entity.type
_entity.pdbx_description
1 polymer ?
#
loop_
_entity_poly.entity_id
_entity_poly.type
_entity_poly.pdbx_seq_one_letter_code
_entity_poly.pdbx_strand_id
1 'polypeptide(L)'
;MTRNQIMAIGAASVTEEKDSLAVCLDSMLAYTGVVRNSEYLLSRGKTVLEILEENMDGARILNLQGCSLDAMLYYINRDIPVLAILNDGSAFLLVGFNQYNLVYLDPEQGSLARMGLVDAAEWFRENGNTFLTYIP
;
A
#
# COMPACT_ATOMS: atom_id res chain seq x y z
N MET A 1 20.22 -1.08 -3.74
CA MET A 1 19.50 -1.53 -4.94
C MET A 1 18.68 -0.39 -5.50
N THR A 2 18.77 -0.11 -6.77
CA THR A 2 18.01 0.98 -7.40
C THR A 2 16.94 0.41 -8.32
N ARG A 3 15.83 1.12 -8.45
CA ARG A 3 14.74 0.75 -9.31
C ARG A 3 14.17 2.01 -9.98
N ASN A 4 14.14 1.99 -11.30
CA ASN A 4 13.55 3.08 -12.10
C ASN A 4 12.16 2.75 -12.63
N GLN A 5 11.73 1.51 -12.46
CA GLN A 5 10.40 1.07 -12.88
C GLN A 5 9.38 1.27 -11.76
N ILE A 6 8.22 1.77 -12.14
CA ILE A 6 7.11 1.99 -11.23
C ILE A 6 5.96 1.10 -11.66
N MET A 7 5.33 0.41 -10.72
CA MET A 7 4.18 -0.43 -11.00
C MET A 7 3.06 0.40 -11.63
N ALA A 8 2.38 -0.18 -12.61
CA ALA A 8 1.25 0.46 -13.28
C ALA A 8 0.00 0.37 -12.38
N ILE A 9 0.00 1.15 -11.32
CA ILE A 9 -1.09 1.21 -10.34
C ILE A 9 -1.64 2.62 -10.32
N GLY A 10 -2.94 2.75 -10.49
CA GLY A 10 -3.66 4.00 -10.29
C GLY A 10 -4.71 3.81 -9.20
N ALA A 11 -5.31 4.90 -8.74
CA ALA A 11 -6.41 4.81 -7.79
C ALA A 11 -7.60 4.12 -8.46
N ALA A 12 -8.14 3.08 -7.82
CA ALA A 12 -9.27 2.32 -8.35
C ALA A 12 -10.52 3.19 -8.46
N SER A 13 -10.73 4.06 -7.48
CA SER A 13 -11.84 5.00 -7.47
C SER A 13 -11.52 6.09 -6.45
N VAL A 14 -11.56 7.35 -6.87
CA VAL A 14 -11.29 8.48 -5.97
C VAL A 14 -12.53 9.36 -5.91
N THR A 15 -13.09 9.48 -4.70
CA THR A 15 -14.15 10.43 -4.40
C THR A 15 -13.76 11.15 -3.12
N GLU A 16 -14.27 12.37 -2.93
CA GLU A 16 -13.92 13.17 -1.75
C GLU A 16 -14.27 12.49 -0.42
N GLU A 17 -15.27 11.62 -0.43
CA GLU A 17 -15.78 10.97 0.78
C GLU A 17 -15.15 9.59 1.02
N LYS A 18 -14.35 9.08 0.09
CA LYS A 18 -13.80 7.73 0.21
C LYS A 18 -12.57 7.73 1.09
N ASP A 19 -12.55 6.83 2.07
CA ASP A 19 -11.43 6.61 2.98
C ASP A 19 -10.16 6.25 2.20
N SER A 20 -9.04 6.88 2.54
CA SER A 20 -7.74 6.61 1.92
C SER A 20 -7.33 5.13 2.03
N LEU A 21 -7.63 4.50 3.15
CA LEU A 21 -7.36 3.07 3.34
C LEU A 21 -8.16 2.23 2.34
N ALA A 22 -9.44 2.55 2.14
CA ALA A 22 -10.29 1.84 1.19
C ALA A 22 -9.79 1.99 -0.25
N VAL A 23 -9.37 3.19 -0.62
CA VAL A 23 -8.81 3.45 -1.97
C VAL A 23 -7.53 2.63 -2.18
N CYS A 24 -6.65 2.60 -1.20
CA CYS A 24 -5.42 1.82 -1.29
C CYS A 24 -5.69 0.32 -1.38
N LEU A 25 -6.63 -0.19 -0.60
CA LEU A 25 -7.03 -1.61 -0.65
C LEU A 25 -7.62 -1.96 -2.01
N ASP A 26 -8.54 -1.15 -2.52
CA ASP A 26 -9.13 -1.38 -3.84
C ASP A 26 -8.07 -1.36 -4.94
N SER A 27 -7.11 -0.44 -4.86
CA SER A 27 -6.02 -0.33 -5.84
C SER A 27 -5.08 -1.52 -5.77
N MET A 28 -4.76 -1.98 -4.56
CA MET A 28 -3.92 -3.16 -4.35
C MET A 28 -4.58 -4.43 -4.89
N LEU A 29 -5.88 -4.60 -4.63
CA LEU A 29 -6.64 -5.73 -5.15
C LEU A 29 -6.77 -5.66 -6.67
N ALA A 30 -7.05 -4.48 -7.23
CA ALA A 30 -7.16 -4.29 -8.68
C ALA A 30 -5.86 -4.65 -9.39
N TYR A 31 -4.72 -4.40 -8.78
CA TYR A 31 -3.42 -4.78 -9.33
C TYR A 31 -3.29 -6.31 -9.48
N THR A 32 -3.96 -7.07 -8.65
CA THR A 32 -4.00 -8.54 -8.75
C THR A 32 -5.17 -9.04 -9.59
N GLY A 33 -5.96 -8.14 -10.17
CA GLY A 33 -7.09 -8.49 -11.02
C GLY A 33 -8.41 -8.65 -10.28
N VAL A 34 -8.48 -8.24 -9.01
CA VAL A 34 -9.69 -8.38 -8.19
C VAL A 34 -10.34 -7.02 -7.99
N VAL A 35 -11.63 -6.92 -8.31
CA VAL A 35 -12.41 -5.69 -8.11
C VAL A 35 -13.34 -5.88 -6.91
N ARG A 36 -13.17 -5.07 -5.89
CA ARG A 36 -13.98 -5.09 -4.67
C ARG A 36 -14.25 -3.67 -4.19
N ASN A 37 -15.25 -3.53 -3.34
CA ASN A 37 -15.54 -2.28 -2.65
C ASN A 37 -15.08 -2.41 -1.19
N SER A 38 -13.85 -2.03 -0.93
CA SER A 38 -13.23 -2.15 0.40
C SER A 38 -13.90 -1.26 1.43
N GLU A 39 -14.40 -0.09 1.03
CA GLU A 39 -15.14 0.79 1.94
C GLU A 39 -16.37 0.08 2.51
N TYR A 40 -17.13 -0.62 1.65
CA TYR A 40 -18.28 -1.40 2.10
C TYR A 40 -17.84 -2.53 3.04
N LEU A 41 -16.78 -3.26 2.69
CA LEU A 41 -16.29 -4.37 3.51
C LEU A 41 -15.82 -3.89 4.88
N LEU A 42 -15.10 -2.77 4.93
CA LEU A 42 -14.67 -2.17 6.18
C LEU A 42 -15.87 -1.73 7.02
N SER A 43 -16.89 -1.15 6.39
CA SER A 43 -18.11 -0.71 7.09
C SER A 43 -18.89 -1.87 7.69
N ARG A 44 -18.71 -3.08 7.15
CA ARG A 44 -19.33 -4.31 7.66
C ARG A 44 -18.52 -4.98 8.76
N GLY A 45 -17.43 -4.36 9.20
CA GLY A 45 -16.58 -4.87 10.27
C GLY A 45 -15.44 -5.77 9.85
N LYS A 46 -15.18 -5.89 8.54
CA LYS A 46 -14.02 -6.64 8.07
C LYS A 46 -12.74 -5.88 8.38
N THR A 47 -11.70 -6.60 8.79
CA THR A 47 -10.38 -6.02 8.98
C THR A 47 -9.62 -6.01 7.66
N VAL A 48 -8.54 -5.21 7.60
CA VAL A 48 -7.66 -5.17 6.43
C VAL A 48 -7.12 -6.55 6.10
N LEU A 49 -6.64 -7.29 7.10
CA LEU A 49 -6.12 -8.65 6.90
C LEU A 49 -7.17 -9.59 6.35
N GLU A 50 -8.40 -9.54 6.88
CA GLU A 50 -9.49 -10.37 6.39
C GLU A 50 -9.81 -10.07 4.93
N ILE A 51 -9.86 -8.79 4.56
CA ILE A 51 -10.13 -8.38 3.17
C ILE A 51 -9.06 -8.94 2.24
N LEU A 52 -7.78 -8.80 2.60
CA LEU A 52 -6.69 -9.31 1.77
C LEU A 52 -6.71 -10.84 1.69
N GLU A 53 -6.88 -11.52 2.82
CA GLU A 53 -6.89 -12.99 2.85
C GLU A 53 -8.04 -13.59 2.06
N GLU A 54 -9.22 -12.98 2.13
CA GLU A 54 -10.41 -13.48 1.43
C GLU A 54 -10.40 -13.21 -0.07
N ASN A 55 -9.61 -12.22 -0.53
CA ASN A 55 -9.66 -11.75 -1.91
C ASN A 55 -8.37 -11.96 -2.71
N MET A 56 -7.34 -12.54 -2.12
CA MET A 56 -6.08 -12.85 -2.79
C MET A 56 -5.83 -14.35 -2.77
N ASP A 57 -6.56 -15.08 -3.61
CA ASP A 57 -6.43 -16.54 -3.69
C ASP A 57 -5.02 -16.95 -4.12
N GLY A 58 -4.45 -17.91 -3.40
CA GLY A 58 -3.13 -18.44 -3.71
C GLY A 58 -1.98 -17.57 -3.22
N ALA A 59 -2.25 -16.38 -2.69
CA ALA A 59 -1.23 -15.52 -2.12
C ALA A 59 -1.15 -15.70 -0.61
N ARG A 60 0.05 -15.46 -0.09
CA ARG A 60 0.28 -15.45 1.36
C ARG A 60 0.32 -14.00 1.82
N ILE A 61 -0.59 -13.63 2.70
CA ILE A 61 -0.65 -12.27 3.24
C ILE A 61 0.33 -12.13 4.41
N LEU A 62 1.11 -11.06 4.38
CA LEU A 62 2.12 -10.78 5.38
C LEU A 62 1.77 -9.52 6.17
N ASN A 63 1.67 -9.66 7.48
CA ASN A 63 1.59 -8.52 8.37
C ASN A 63 3.01 -8.21 8.85
N LEU A 64 3.59 -7.14 8.33
CA LEU A 64 4.97 -6.75 8.58
C LEU A 64 5.07 -5.53 9.50
N GLN A 65 4.14 -5.42 10.42
CA GLN A 65 4.17 -4.36 11.43
C GLN A 65 5.46 -4.39 12.22
N GLY A 66 6.13 -3.25 12.33
CA GLY A 66 7.39 -3.11 13.03
C GLY A 66 8.63 -3.29 12.15
N CYS A 67 8.47 -3.77 10.92
CA CYS A 67 9.58 -3.86 9.98
C CYS A 67 9.89 -2.48 9.38
N SER A 68 11.13 -2.25 9.00
CA SER A 68 11.54 -0.96 8.44
C SER A 68 11.07 -0.77 6.99
N LEU A 69 11.05 0.47 6.54
CA LEU A 69 10.81 0.77 5.12
C LEU A 69 11.84 0.06 4.23
N ASP A 70 13.09 0.02 4.66
CA ASP A 70 14.15 -0.64 3.90
C ASP A 70 13.81 -2.10 3.61
N ALA A 71 13.24 -2.80 4.58
CA ALA A 71 12.78 -4.17 4.39
C ALA A 71 11.66 -4.26 3.35
N MET A 72 10.81 -3.24 3.26
CA MET A 72 9.71 -3.21 2.30
C MET A 72 10.19 -3.05 0.86
N LEU A 73 11.35 -2.44 0.65
CA LEU A 73 11.91 -2.27 -0.70
C LEU A 73 12.18 -3.62 -1.38
N TYR A 74 12.44 -4.67 -0.60
CA TYR A 74 12.57 -6.03 -1.11
C TYR A 74 11.34 -6.47 -1.92
N TYR A 75 10.14 -6.20 -1.39
CA TYR A 75 8.88 -6.55 -2.06
C TYR A 75 8.61 -5.65 -3.25
N ILE A 76 8.79 -4.36 -3.07
CA ILE A 76 8.55 -3.38 -4.14
C ILE A 76 9.47 -3.66 -5.33
N ASN A 77 10.70 -4.08 -5.08
CA ASN A 77 11.65 -4.45 -6.13
C ASN A 77 11.21 -5.69 -6.92
N ARG A 78 10.25 -6.44 -6.41
CA ARG A 78 9.66 -7.60 -7.07
C ARG A 78 8.27 -7.34 -7.64
N ASP A 79 7.93 -6.07 -7.83
CA ASP A 79 6.63 -5.63 -8.33
C ASP A 79 5.46 -6.05 -7.42
N ILE A 80 5.72 -6.07 -6.11
CA ILE A 80 4.69 -6.36 -5.12
C ILE A 80 4.43 -5.07 -4.34
N PRO A 81 3.22 -4.48 -4.45
CA PRO A 81 2.92 -3.25 -3.73
C PRO A 81 2.82 -3.49 -2.23
N VAL A 82 3.19 -2.48 -1.46
CA VAL A 82 3.15 -2.54 0.00
C VAL A 82 2.16 -1.50 0.51
N LEU A 83 1.21 -1.94 1.32
CA LEU A 83 0.25 -1.05 1.98
C LEU A 83 0.88 -0.52 3.25
N ALA A 84 0.96 0.81 3.38
CA ALA A 84 1.45 1.48 4.58
C ALA A 84 0.29 2.18 5.27
N ILE A 85 0.06 1.86 6.55
CA ILE A 85 -1.03 2.44 7.34
C ILE A 85 -0.42 3.36 8.40
N LEU A 86 -0.92 4.58 8.47
CA LEU A 86 -0.43 5.60 9.39
C LEU A 86 -1.20 5.58 10.72
N ASN A 87 -0.67 6.27 11.72
CA ASN A 87 -1.29 6.32 13.05
C ASN A 87 -2.71 6.89 13.08
N ASP A 88 -3.04 7.77 12.12
CA ASP A 88 -4.38 8.35 12.02
C ASP A 88 -5.36 7.46 11.23
N GLY A 89 -4.92 6.29 10.80
CA GLY A 89 -5.74 5.36 10.02
C GLY A 89 -5.72 5.60 8.53
N SER A 90 -5.07 6.66 8.06
CA SER A 90 -4.88 6.89 6.63
C SER A 90 -3.84 5.92 6.07
N ALA A 91 -3.76 5.83 4.75
CA ALA A 91 -2.86 4.86 4.11
C ALA A 91 -2.27 5.39 2.82
N PHE A 92 -1.13 4.82 2.46
CA PHE A 92 -0.50 4.99 1.15
C PHE A 92 -0.15 3.61 0.59
N LEU A 93 -0.13 3.51 -0.73
CA LEU A 93 0.29 2.28 -1.40
C LEU A 93 1.67 2.53 -2.03
N LEU A 94 2.66 1.79 -1.56
CA LEU A 94 4.04 1.94 -2.02
C LEU A 94 4.23 1.12 -3.29
N VAL A 95 4.67 1.77 -4.38
CA VAL A 95 4.63 1.16 -5.72
C VAL A 95 5.96 1.23 -6.48
N GLY A 96 6.96 1.92 -5.95
CA GLY A 96 8.25 2.01 -6.62
C GLY A 96 9.28 2.76 -5.78
N PHE A 97 10.53 2.71 -6.22
CA PHE A 97 11.60 3.49 -5.60
C PHE A 97 12.79 3.55 -6.55
N ASN A 98 13.65 4.53 -6.30
CA ASN A 98 14.99 4.57 -6.88
C ASN A 98 15.99 4.81 -5.74
N GLN A 99 17.23 5.15 -6.05
CA GLN A 99 18.25 5.33 -5.00
C GLN A 99 17.99 6.53 -4.09
N TYR A 100 17.11 7.45 -4.47
CA TYR A 100 16.84 8.68 -3.71
C TYR A 100 15.42 8.79 -3.19
N ASN A 101 14.44 8.22 -3.91
CA ASN A 101 13.03 8.47 -3.64
C ASN A 101 12.20 7.20 -3.55
N LEU A 102 11.18 7.26 -2.71
CA LEU A 102 10.06 6.33 -2.69
C LEU A 102 8.95 6.89 -3.57
N VAL A 103 8.28 6.02 -4.33
CA VAL A 103 7.11 6.39 -5.12
C VAL A 103 5.90 5.70 -4.53
N TYR A 104 4.84 6.44 -4.29
CA TYR A 104 3.63 5.91 -3.67
C TYR A 104 2.38 6.51 -4.30
N LEU A 105 1.28 5.76 -4.20
CA LEU A 105 -0.04 6.25 -4.58
C LEU A 105 -0.60 7.06 -3.41
N ASP A 106 -0.87 8.34 -3.66
CA ASP A 106 -1.57 9.21 -2.72
C ASP A 106 -3.06 9.10 -3.01
N PRO A 107 -3.84 8.43 -2.14
CA PRO A 107 -5.24 8.19 -2.43
C PRO A 107 -6.10 9.44 -2.39
N GLU A 108 -5.70 10.47 -1.65
CA GLU A 108 -6.45 11.73 -1.61
C GLU A 108 -6.37 12.48 -2.92
N GLN A 109 -5.22 12.43 -3.59
CA GLN A 109 -5.03 13.07 -4.89
C GLN A 109 -5.30 12.14 -6.06
N GLY A 110 -5.34 10.84 -5.81
CA GLY A 110 -5.55 9.84 -6.86
C GLY A 110 -4.39 9.71 -7.82
N SER A 111 -3.20 10.15 -7.42
CA SER A 111 -2.01 10.18 -8.28
C SER A 111 -0.78 9.69 -7.54
N LEU A 112 0.27 9.37 -8.31
CA LEU A 112 1.55 8.98 -7.74
C LEU A 112 2.30 10.21 -7.22
N ALA A 113 2.97 10.05 -6.09
CA ALA A 113 3.80 11.07 -5.47
C ALA A 113 5.16 10.48 -5.10
N ARG A 114 6.10 11.34 -4.80
CA ARG A 114 7.47 10.94 -4.44
C ARG A 114 7.86 11.56 -3.11
N MET A 115 8.68 10.82 -2.36
CA MET A 115 9.23 11.27 -1.09
C MET A 115 10.66 10.75 -1.00
N GLY A 116 11.58 11.55 -0.47
CA GLY A 116 12.95 11.09 -0.25
C GLY A 116 12.98 9.84 0.62
N LEU A 117 13.82 8.86 0.29
CA LEU A 117 13.86 7.59 1.03
C LEU A 117 14.20 7.79 2.50
N VAL A 118 15.14 8.68 2.82
CA VAL A 118 15.53 8.95 4.20
C VAL A 118 14.38 9.56 4.98
N ASP A 119 13.72 10.55 4.41
CA ASP A 119 12.55 11.20 5.02
C ASP A 119 11.38 10.24 5.17
N ALA A 120 11.15 9.40 4.17
CA ALA A 120 10.10 8.40 4.20
C ALA A 120 10.33 7.37 5.31
N ALA A 121 11.56 6.88 5.44
CA ALA A 121 11.90 5.90 6.48
C ALA A 121 11.66 6.47 7.87
N GLU A 122 12.02 7.72 8.11
CA GLU A 122 11.78 8.38 9.39
C GLU A 122 10.31 8.60 9.66
N TRP A 123 9.58 9.05 8.64
CA TRP A 123 8.15 9.31 8.75
C TRP A 123 7.35 8.03 9.05
N PHE A 124 7.65 6.94 8.34
CA PHE A 124 6.97 5.67 8.62
C PHE A 124 7.33 5.12 9.99
N ARG A 125 8.58 5.29 10.43
CA ARG A 125 8.99 4.88 11.78
C ARG A 125 8.20 5.64 12.84
N GLU A 126 8.00 6.94 12.66
CA GLU A 126 7.20 7.77 13.56
C GLU A 126 5.73 7.35 13.57
N ASN A 127 5.27 6.70 12.50
CA ASN A 127 3.91 6.17 12.38
C ASN A 127 3.81 4.67 12.71
N GLY A 128 4.83 4.11 13.35
CA GLY A 128 4.80 2.74 13.87
C GLY A 128 5.21 1.66 12.88
N ASN A 129 5.70 2.00 11.70
CA ASN A 129 6.11 1.02 10.67
C ASN A 129 5.05 -0.06 10.44
N THR A 130 3.82 0.36 10.16
CA THR A 130 2.72 -0.56 9.91
C THR A 130 2.61 -0.84 8.42
N PHE A 131 3.12 -2.00 8.00
CA PHE A 131 3.14 -2.41 6.60
C PHE A 131 2.46 -3.76 6.41
N LEU A 132 1.73 -3.88 5.30
CA LEU A 132 1.08 -5.11 4.89
C LEU A 132 1.38 -5.37 3.42
N THR A 133 1.67 -6.60 3.07
CA THR A 133 1.92 -7.00 1.70
C THR A 133 1.56 -8.48 1.52
N TYR A 134 1.96 -9.06 0.40
CA TYR A 134 1.67 -10.45 0.09
C TYR A 134 2.79 -11.07 -0.71
N ILE A 135 2.82 -12.40 -0.74
CA ILE A 135 3.68 -13.18 -1.63
C ILE A 135 2.74 -13.94 -2.56
N PRO A 136 2.85 -13.68 -3.88
CA PRO A 136 1.99 -14.36 -4.85
C PRO A 136 2.15 -15.87 -4.87
#